data_6d736c1d5d2da431e741fde8f6c4edaa
#
_entry.id   6d736c1d5d2da431e741fde8f6c4edaa
#
_cell.length_a   1.000
_cell.length_b   1.000
_cell.length_c   1.000
_cell.angle_alpha   90.00
_cell.angle_beta   90.00
_cell.angle_gamma   90.00
#
_symmetry.space_group_name_H-M   'P 1'
#
loop_
_entity.id
_entity.type
_entity.pdbx_description
1 polymer ?
#
loop_
_entity_poly.entity_id
_entity_poly.type
_entity_poly.pdbx_seq_one_letter_code
_entity_poly.pdbx_strand_id
1 'polypeptide(L)'
;MAAIVTFGSTLKMGATGAGGVYAAATNAVGEIVSMNVDGLQANTIDITTLTDRFRKFIPGVIDSGTISVEVNVDPDDAQQASIIDMLDATASSTAPVAKSFLVEYGDSLNKGCKLECVGVVTGFSFKGAIDAALTASITIKLTGSLNFVDVD
;
A
#
# COMPACT_ATOMS: atom_id res chain seq x y z
N MET A 1 -2.60 -9.30 -24.79
CA MET A 1 -2.62 -8.65 -23.47
C MET A 1 -3.97 -8.91 -22.83
N ALA A 2 -4.00 -9.53 -21.68
CA ALA A 2 -5.25 -9.79 -20.96
C ALA A 2 -5.41 -8.78 -19.83
N ALA A 3 -6.60 -8.20 -19.68
CA ALA A 3 -6.94 -7.41 -18.50
C ALA A 3 -7.05 -8.34 -17.29
N ILE A 4 -6.56 -7.87 -16.14
CA ILE A 4 -6.65 -8.61 -14.89
C ILE A 4 -7.97 -8.28 -14.21
N VAL A 5 -8.71 -9.31 -13.83
CA VAL A 5 -9.92 -9.17 -13.03
C VAL A 5 -9.51 -8.97 -11.57
N THR A 6 -10.07 -7.98 -10.93
CA THR A 6 -9.72 -7.64 -9.54
C THR A 6 -10.45 -8.50 -8.50
N PHE A 7 -11.30 -9.42 -8.93
CA PHE A 7 -11.94 -10.38 -8.04
C PHE A 7 -10.88 -11.29 -7.39
N GLY A 8 -10.96 -11.46 -6.09
CA GLY A 8 -9.97 -12.25 -5.34
C GLY A 8 -8.71 -11.48 -4.94
N SER A 9 -8.66 -10.16 -5.17
CA SER A 9 -7.53 -9.33 -4.74
C SER A 9 -7.40 -9.31 -3.22
N THR A 10 -6.17 -9.37 -2.73
CA THR A 10 -5.87 -9.42 -1.29
C THR A 10 -4.79 -8.42 -0.91
N LEU A 11 -4.86 -7.96 0.34
CA LEU A 11 -3.79 -7.25 1.00
C LEU A 11 -3.25 -8.14 2.11
N LYS A 12 -1.97 -8.42 2.07
CA LYS A 12 -1.28 -9.16 3.13
C LYS A 12 -0.30 -8.25 3.85
N MET A 13 -0.12 -8.50 5.12
CA MET A 13 0.80 -7.73 5.94
C MET A 13 1.70 -8.65 6.76
N GLY A 14 2.89 -8.17 7.11
CA GLY A 14 3.86 -8.91 7.90
C GLY A 14 4.88 -7.98 8.56
N ALA A 15 5.77 -8.55 9.35
CA ALA A 15 6.86 -7.79 9.96
C ALA A 15 7.84 -7.30 8.89
N THR A 16 8.46 -6.14 9.13
CA THR A 16 9.59 -5.69 8.31
C THR A 16 10.83 -6.54 8.55
N GLY A 17 11.60 -6.74 7.49
CA GLY A 17 12.93 -7.32 7.60
C GLY A 17 13.96 -6.36 8.21
N ALA A 18 15.15 -6.85 8.41
CA ALA A 18 16.25 -6.07 8.94
C ALA A 18 16.55 -4.85 8.05
N GLY A 19 16.75 -3.68 8.65
CA GLY A 19 17.00 -2.45 7.92
C GLY A 19 15.77 -1.83 7.23
N GLY A 20 14.56 -2.24 7.59
CA GLY A 20 13.33 -1.70 7.00
C GLY A 20 13.05 -2.18 5.58
N VAL A 21 13.61 -3.31 5.20
CA VAL A 21 13.40 -3.94 3.89
C VAL A 21 12.16 -4.82 3.93
N TYR A 22 11.53 -5.02 2.76
CA TYR A 22 10.40 -5.93 2.63
C TYR A 22 10.77 -7.34 3.12
N ALA A 23 9.95 -7.90 3.97
CA ALA A 23 9.96 -9.29 4.35
C ALA A 23 8.64 -9.95 3.94
N ALA A 24 8.62 -11.27 3.80
CA ALA A 24 7.42 -11.96 3.32
C ALA A 24 6.18 -11.62 4.17
N ALA A 25 5.18 -11.02 3.54
CA ALA A 25 3.90 -10.71 4.14
C ALA A 25 2.93 -11.88 3.87
N THR A 26 2.46 -12.52 4.92
CA THR A 26 1.67 -13.77 4.81
C THR A 26 0.28 -13.66 5.41
N ASN A 27 0.02 -12.65 6.24
CA ASN A 27 -1.24 -12.50 6.95
C ASN A 27 -2.21 -11.63 6.17
N ALA A 28 -3.24 -12.22 5.59
CA ALA A 28 -4.23 -11.50 4.81
C ALA A 28 -5.16 -10.66 5.69
N VAL A 29 -5.40 -9.42 5.28
CA VAL A 29 -6.45 -8.57 5.84
C VAL A 29 -7.78 -9.02 5.22
N GLY A 30 -8.75 -9.33 6.05
CA GLY A 30 -10.06 -9.80 5.60
C GLY A 30 -11.02 -8.68 5.20
N GLU A 31 -12.08 -9.06 4.51
CA GLU A 31 -13.25 -8.22 4.21
C GLU A 31 -12.94 -6.94 3.39
N ILE A 32 -11.98 -7.01 2.47
CA ILE A 32 -11.61 -5.88 1.61
C ILE A 32 -12.70 -5.62 0.57
N VAL A 33 -13.19 -4.38 0.53
CA VAL A 33 -14.16 -3.91 -0.45
C VAL A 33 -13.47 -3.28 -1.66
N SER A 34 -12.48 -2.43 -1.41
CA SER A 34 -11.71 -1.78 -2.46
C SER A 34 -10.28 -1.52 -2.01
N MET A 35 -9.38 -1.45 -2.97
CA MET A 35 -7.95 -1.23 -2.71
C MET A 35 -7.32 -0.47 -3.88
N ASN A 36 -6.68 0.65 -3.57
CA ASN A 36 -5.99 1.49 -4.55
C ASN A 36 -4.55 1.73 -4.12
N VAL A 37 -3.67 1.78 -5.09
CA VAL A 37 -2.28 2.22 -4.92
C VAL A 37 -2.07 3.46 -5.78
N ASP A 38 -1.79 4.59 -5.16
CA ASP A 38 -1.69 5.89 -5.82
C ASP A 38 -0.37 6.59 -5.52
N GLY A 39 0.00 7.52 -6.39
CA GLY A 39 1.07 8.48 -6.12
C GLY A 39 2.49 7.98 -6.37
N LEU A 40 2.66 6.84 -7.04
CA LEU A 40 3.98 6.43 -7.49
C LEU A 40 4.45 7.38 -8.59
N GLN A 41 5.41 8.23 -8.24
CA GLN A 41 5.90 9.26 -9.16
C GLN A 41 7.34 9.65 -8.86
N ALA A 42 8.03 10.12 -9.88
CA ALA A 42 9.34 10.72 -9.75
C ALA A 42 9.23 12.23 -9.93
N ASN A 43 9.90 12.99 -9.07
CA ASN A 43 10.07 14.41 -9.29
C ASN A 43 11.03 14.64 -10.46
N THR A 44 10.78 15.68 -11.23
CA THR A 44 11.67 16.08 -12.32
C THR A 44 12.42 17.36 -11.95
N ILE A 45 13.69 17.39 -12.30
CA ILE A 45 14.55 18.55 -12.08
C ILE A 45 14.83 19.17 -13.45
N ASP A 46 14.47 20.45 -13.62
CA ASP A 46 14.72 21.18 -14.85
C ASP A 46 16.20 21.60 -14.90
N ILE A 47 16.91 21.12 -15.92
CA ILE A 47 18.32 21.43 -16.17
C ILE A 47 18.51 22.22 -17.48
N THR A 48 17.45 22.83 -17.99
CA THR A 48 17.47 23.61 -19.22
C THR A 48 18.38 24.83 -19.07
N THR A 49 19.22 25.04 -20.06
CA THR A 49 20.10 26.24 -20.13
C THR A 49 19.60 27.23 -21.17
N LEU A 50 20.12 28.45 -21.14
CA LEU A 50 19.74 29.51 -22.08
C LEU A 50 20.09 29.19 -23.54
N THR A 51 20.96 28.21 -23.77
CA THR A 51 21.36 27.78 -25.12
C THR A 51 20.48 26.66 -25.65
N ASP A 52 19.64 26.07 -24.80
CA ASP A 52 18.80 24.96 -25.20
C ASP A 52 17.48 25.46 -25.83
N ARG A 53 17.15 24.89 -26.99
CA ARG A 53 15.87 25.13 -27.65
C ARG A 53 14.72 24.27 -27.09
N PHE A 54 15.06 23.17 -26.43
CA PHE A 54 14.12 22.23 -25.82
C PHE A 54 14.39 22.12 -24.32
N ARG A 55 13.33 21.95 -23.55
CA ARG A 55 13.48 21.72 -22.09
C ARG A 55 14.14 20.37 -21.83
N LYS A 56 15.05 20.36 -20.88
CA LYS A 56 15.73 19.16 -20.40
C LYS A 56 15.40 18.91 -18.96
N PHE A 57 15.09 17.67 -18.63
CA PHE A 57 14.75 17.24 -17.28
C PHE A 57 15.55 16.01 -16.90
N ILE A 58 15.90 15.92 -15.62
CA ILE A 58 16.42 14.68 -15.03
C ILE A 58 15.45 14.21 -13.94
N PRO A 59 15.32 12.88 -13.72
CA PRO A 59 14.50 12.38 -12.63
C PRO A 59 15.17 12.68 -11.29
N GLY A 60 14.37 13.10 -10.34
CA GLY A 60 14.77 13.29 -8.94
C GLY A 60 14.37 12.12 -8.07
N VAL A 61 14.02 12.42 -6.82
CA VAL A 61 13.58 11.42 -5.85
C VAL A 61 12.22 10.83 -6.25
N ILE A 62 12.08 9.53 -6.11
CA ILE A 62 10.84 8.80 -6.39
C ILE A 62 10.02 8.69 -5.11
N ASP A 63 8.75 9.08 -5.18
CA ASP A 63 7.75 8.83 -4.14
C ASP A 63 7.04 7.51 -4.44
N SER A 64 7.07 6.60 -3.49
CA SER A 64 6.46 5.27 -3.62
C SER A 64 4.94 5.30 -3.55
N GLY A 65 4.35 6.39 -3.07
CA GLY A 65 2.91 6.59 -3.07
C GLY A 65 2.21 6.14 -1.78
N THR A 66 0.93 5.89 -1.92
CA THR A 66 0.02 5.59 -0.82
C THR A 66 -0.92 4.45 -1.21
N ILE A 67 -1.17 3.54 -0.29
CA ILE A 67 -2.21 2.52 -0.42
C ILE A 67 -3.45 3.00 0.33
N SER A 68 -4.59 3.01 -0.34
CA SER A 68 -5.90 3.29 0.25
C SER A 68 -6.75 2.04 0.17
N VAL A 69 -7.21 1.56 1.32
CA VAL A 69 -8.01 0.33 1.42
C VAL A 69 -9.32 0.64 2.13
N GLU A 70 -10.41 0.13 1.58
CA GLU A 70 -11.71 0.14 2.24
C GLU A 70 -12.08 -1.29 2.61
N VAL A 71 -12.44 -1.51 3.87
CA VAL A 71 -12.78 -2.82 4.41
C VAL A 71 -14.13 -2.77 5.12
N ASN A 72 -14.85 -3.89 5.11
CA ASN A 72 -15.94 -4.09 6.07
C ASN A 72 -15.31 -4.45 7.43
N VAL A 73 -15.78 -3.81 8.49
CA VAL A 73 -15.21 -4.03 9.81
C VAL A 73 -15.63 -5.41 10.33
N ASP A 74 -14.62 -6.23 10.60
CA ASP A 74 -14.78 -7.52 11.26
C ASP A 74 -14.03 -7.49 12.59
N PRO A 75 -14.73 -7.45 13.73
CA PRO A 75 -14.07 -7.40 15.03
C PRO A 75 -13.22 -8.62 15.37
N ASP A 76 -13.47 -9.74 14.71
CA ASP A 76 -12.73 -10.97 14.92
C ASP A 76 -11.48 -11.08 14.01
N ASP A 77 -11.30 -10.16 13.07
CA ASP A 77 -10.11 -10.15 12.21
C ASP A 77 -8.90 -9.57 12.95
N ALA A 78 -7.96 -10.44 13.26
CA ALA A 78 -6.74 -10.07 13.97
C ALA A 78 -5.87 -9.08 13.17
N GLN A 79 -5.95 -9.08 11.85
CA GLN A 79 -5.15 -8.18 11.01
C GLN A 79 -5.72 -6.77 11.01
N GLN A 80 -7.03 -6.61 11.00
CA GLN A 80 -7.66 -5.29 11.17
C GLN A 80 -7.31 -4.69 12.54
N ALA A 81 -7.36 -5.50 13.61
CA ALA A 81 -6.93 -5.06 14.94
C ALA A 81 -5.45 -4.65 14.96
N SER A 82 -4.59 -5.41 14.31
CA SER A 82 -3.15 -5.10 14.22
C SER A 82 -2.88 -3.79 13.51
N ILE A 83 -3.66 -3.41 12.52
CA ILE A 83 -3.51 -2.13 11.81
C ILE A 83 -3.80 -0.95 12.75
N ILE A 84 -4.83 -1.07 13.59
CA ILE A 84 -5.16 -0.04 14.59
C ILE A 84 -4.03 0.06 15.62
N ASP A 85 -3.53 -1.08 16.10
CA ASP A 85 -2.41 -1.12 17.05
C ASP A 85 -1.13 -0.51 16.48
N MET A 86 -0.87 -0.68 15.19
CA MET A 86 0.26 -0.04 14.51
C MET A 86 0.15 1.49 14.52
N LEU A 87 -1.04 2.02 14.33
CA LEU A 87 -1.25 3.46 14.36
C LEU A 87 -0.99 4.02 15.76
N ASP A 88 -1.45 3.35 16.78
CA ASP A 88 -1.19 3.71 18.18
C ASP A 88 0.31 3.59 18.53
N ALA A 89 0.95 2.52 18.13
CA ALA A 89 2.39 2.33 18.32
C ALA A 89 3.23 3.41 17.61
N THR A 90 2.82 3.84 16.44
CA THR A 90 3.48 4.94 15.71
C THR A 90 3.37 6.26 16.49
N ALA A 91 2.24 6.51 17.14
CA ALA A 91 2.05 7.72 17.95
C ALA A 91 2.90 7.72 19.22
N SER A 92 3.18 6.57 19.80
CA SER A 92 3.91 6.42 21.06
C SER A 92 5.41 6.13 20.89
N SER A 93 5.86 5.80 19.68
CA SER A 93 7.26 5.46 19.38
C SER A 93 8.06 6.67 18.94
N THR A 94 9.35 6.67 19.24
CA THR A 94 10.31 7.66 18.71
C THR A 94 10.70 7.41 17.26
N ALA A 95 10.38 6.23 16.73
CA ALA A 95 10.61 5.87 15.33
C ALA A 95 9.31 5.32 14.72
N PRO A 96 9.03 5.60 13.44
CA PRO A 96 7.83 5.08 12.80
C PRO A 96 7.85 3.55 12.74
N VAL A 97 6.72 2.94 13.04
CA VAL A 97 6.54 1.49 12.94
C VAL A 97 6.13 1.14 11.52
N ALA A 98 7.09 0.66 10.73
CA ALA A 98 6.85 0.22 9.37
C ALA A 98 6.59 -1.30 9.33
N LYS A 99 5.74 -1.71 8.42
CA LYS A 99 5.42 -3.12 8.15
C LYS A 99 5.54 -3.42 6.67
N SER A 100 5.79 -4.69 6.37
CA SER A 100 5.74 -5.17 5.00
C SER A 100 4.31 -5.38 4.56
N PHE A 101 3.98 -4.92 3.36
CA PHE A 101 2.67 -5.11 2.74
C PHE A 101 2.83 -5.77 1.38
N LEU A 102 1.94 -6.69 1.08
CA LEU A 102 1.84 -7.33 -0.22
C LEU A 102 0.44 -7.10 -0.77
N VAL A 103 0.37 -6.35 -1.85
CA VAL A 103 -0.87 -6.14 -2.59
C VAL A 103 -0.92 -7.14 -3.73
N GLU A 104 -1.92 -7.99 -3.74
CA GLU A 104 -2.15 -8.97 -4.79
C GLU A 104 -3.42 -8.60 -5.55
N TYR A 105 -3.29 -8.35 -6.84
CA TYR A 105 -4.42 -8.16 -7.75
C TYR A 105 -4.59 -9.38 -8.63
N GLY A 106 -5.82 -9.87 -8.75
CA GLY A 106 -6.16 -10.99 -9.59
C GLY A 106 -6.44 -12.27 -8.82
N ASP A 107 -6.80 -13.31 -9.54
CA ASP A 107 -7.08 -14.63 -8.99
C ASP A 107 -5.76 -15.39 -8.76
N SER A 108 -5.59 -15.89 -7.54
CA SER A 108 -4.40 -16.66 -7.14
C SER A 108 -4.14 -17.91 -7.99
N LEU A 109 -5.11 -18.32 -8.80
CA LEU A 109 -5.03 -19.53 -9.61
C LEU A 109 -4.62 -19.28 -11.06
N ASN A 110 -4.73 -18.05 -11.57
CA ASN A 110 -4.58 -17.87 -13.01
C ASN A 110 -3.63 -16.78 -13.42
N LYS A 111 -3.74 -15.59 -13.13
CA LYS A 111 -2.82 -14.51 -13.53
C LYS A 111 -3.09 -13.30 -12.68
N GLY A 112 -2.07 -12.75 -12.13
CA GLY A 112 -2.19 -11.55 -11.32
C GLY A 112 -0.88 -10.80 -11.26
N CYS A 113 -0.91 -9.69 -10.59
CA CYS A 113 0.29 -8.96 -10.25
C CYS A 113 0.39 -8.78 -8.75
N LYS A 114 1.60 -8.75 -8.25
CA LYS A 114 1.91 -8.52 -6.85
C LYS A 114 2.75 -7.28 -6.72
N LEU A 115 2.46 -6.48 -5.73
CA LEU A 115 3.24 -5.32 -5.35
C LEU A 115 3.77 -5.53 -3.94
N GLU A 116 5.07 -5.69 -3.83
CA GLU A 116 5.77 -5.82 -2.55
C GLU A 116 6.27 -4.46 -2.11
N CYS A 117 5.92 -4.04 -0.90
CA CYS A 117 6.27 -2.73 -0.39
C CYS A 117 6.37 -2.72 1.12
N VAL A 118 6.94 -1.65 1.64
CA VAL A 118 7.00 -1.35 3.07
C VAL A 118 6.28 -0.04 3.31
N GLY A 119 5.48 0.02 4.34
CA GLY A 119 4.71 1.22 4.62
C GLY A 119 4.39 1.41 6.09
N VAL A 120 3.88 2.60 6.38
CA VAL A 120 3.40 2.99 7.71
C VAL A 120 1.93 3.34 7.60
N VAL A 121 1.12 2.83 8.52
CA VAL A 121 -0.30 3.21 8.59
C VAL A 121 -0.39 4.65 9.10
N THR A 122 -1.00 5.52 8.31
CA THR A 122 -1.12 6.95 8.62
C THR A 122 -2.54 7.38 8.94
N GLY A 123 -3.53 6.56 8.63
CA GLY A 123 -4.92 6.90 8.90
C GLY A 123 -5.82 5.68 8.98
N PHE A 124 -6.81 5.79 9.85
CA PHE A 124 -7.87 4.81 10.02
C PHE A 124 -9.16 5.55 10.35
N SER A 125 -10.20 5.36 9.56
CA SER A 125 -11.49 6.00 9.77
C SER A 125 -12.63 5.02 9.63
N PHE A 126 -13.66 5.22 10.45
CA PHE A 126 -14.88 4.41 10.41
C PHE A 126 -16.02 5.17 9.74
N LYS A 127 -16.84 4.45 9.02
CA LYS A 127 -18.08 4.98 8.44
C LYS A 127 -19.21 3.99 8.67
N GLY A 128 -20.23 4.43 9.39
CA GLY A 128 -21.44 3.66 9.64
C GLY A 128 -22.67 4.44 9.24
N ALA A 129 -23.70 3.72 8.78
CA ALA A 129 -25.00 4.26 8.47
C ALA A 129 -26.09 3.23 8.78
N ILE A 130 -27.34 3.68 8.92
CA ILE A 130 -28.49 2.78 9.08
C ILE A 130 -28.66 1.95 7.81
N ASP A 131 -28.89 0.67 7.96
CA ASP A 131 -29.06 -0.31 6.86
C ASP A 131 -27.82 -0.49 5.97
N ALA A 132 -26.62 -0.15 6.50
CA ALA A 132 -25.35 -0.35 5.82
C ALA A 132 -24.35 -1.07 6.73
N ALA A 133 -23.44 -1.81 6.11
CA ALA A 133 -22.33 -2.40 6.86
C ALA A 133 -21.40 -1.32 7.41
N LEU A 134 -20.83 -1.56 8.58
CA LEU A 134 -19.77 -0.70 9.11
C LEU A 134 -18.51 -0.88 8.27
N THR A 135 -18.05 0.20 7.66
CA THR A 135 -16.85 0.19 6.84
C THR A 135 -15.74 1.03 7.46
N ALA A 136 -14.51 0.69 7.15
CA ALA A 136 -13.35 1.45 7.57
C ALA A 136 -12.46 1.75 6.36
N SER A 137 -11.88 2.95 6.37
CA SER A 137 -10.88 3.36 5.39
C SER A 137 -9.51 3.39 6.04
N ILE A 138 -8.56 2.71 5.44
CA ILE A 138 -7.18 2.59 5.92
C ILE A 138 -6.28 3.27 4.91
N THR A 139 -5.40 4.14 5.40
CA THR A 139 -4.39 4.82 4.58
C THR A 139 -3.01 4.37 5.02
N ILE A 140 -2.22 3.89 4.07
CA ILE A 140 -0.85 3.42 4.29
C ILE A 140 0.08 4.24 3.41
N LYS A 141 1.01 4.98 4.01
CA LYS A 141 2.05 5.69 3.28
C LYS A 141 3.23 4.76 3.06
N LEU A 142 3.58 4.57 1.81
CA LEU A 142 4.69 3.71 1.42
C LEU A 142 6.03 4.40 1.61
N THR A 143 7.02 3.63 2.00
CA THR A 143 8.40 4.08 2.17
C THR A 143 9.35 3.11 1.49
N GLY A 144 10.44 3.62 0.92
CA GLY A 144 11.42 2.81 0.23
C GLY A 144 10.99 2.40 -1.18
N SER A 145 11.64 1.37 -1.68
CA SER A 145 11.40 0.87 -3.03
C SER A 145 10.17 -0.05 -3.11
N LEU A 146 9.52 -0.02 -4.25
CA LEU A 146 8.48 -0.97 -4.63
C LEU A 146 9.07 -2.08 -5.50
N ASN A 147 8.57 -3.29 -5.32
CA ASN A 147 8.88 -4.41 -6.21
C ASN A 147 7.58 -4.90 -6.84
N PHE A 148 7.49 -4.78 -8.15
CA PHE A 148 6.36 -5.27 -8.92
C PHE A 148 6.70 -6.66 -9.45
N VAL A 149 5.87 -7.63 -9.12
CA VAL A 149 6.06 -9.03 -9.54
C VAL A 149 4.85 -9.45 -10.37
N ASP A 150 5.14 -9.94 -11.57
CA ASP A 150 4.15 -10.60 -12.42
C ASP A 150 4.02 -12.06 -11.97
N VAL A 151 2.79 -12.53 -11.86
CA VAL A 151 2.49 -13.91 -11.49
C VAL A 151 1.88 -14.59 -12.70
N ASP A 152 2.69 -15.38 -13.36
CA ASP A 152 2.24 -16.23 -14.47
C ASP A 152 1.51 -17.47 -13.98
#